data_b2af2a1d9b2b33e4b3be60193f984c10
#
_entry.id   b2af2a1d9b2b33e4b3be60193f984c10
#
_cell.length_a   1.000
_cell.length_b   1.000
_cell.length_c   1.000
_cell.angle_alpha   90.00
_cell.angle_beta   90.00
_cell.angle_gamma   90.00
#
_symmetry.space_group_name_H-M   'P 1'
#
loop_
_entity.id
_entity.type
_entity.pdbx_description
1 polymer ?
#
loop_
_entity_poly.entity_id
_entity_poly.type
_entity_poly.pdbx_seq_one_letter_code
_entity_poly.pdbx_strand_id
1 'polypeptide(L)'
;MHIKHSALIVAAAVLGTVAPARAQDVKTVTVSAEAEFSGDLAATEKEAKRQARRKAIEEGVGLAVSSNSLVRNFELVADEISTEAKGIISEEKWGPLTDGPTNSTKKIALTAKVSRNIADLEKAACTVIKANHNPKVALIFVEKVGDADKWVTERGLVEAMFTEGFINSCFTLVESGVKVTEVSATGDLPQATINEIIKNADAQYVVLGQGKIMKSDAKALLGNTDMNSYSVSASLKLINTANNAIEAVATKQIQVLGISPEVALNLKGNAQKKNTLVNSIMDELVEKITTRWSTDMVNASQVQVQVQNVANYAAAKAFRDYVENSLKAKVEQRKVAGGSASFDIDMDGGAEALASAIEGKKAGKYTIEVVEVSAGKVILKLN
;
A
#
# COMPACT_ATOMS: atom_id res chain seq x y z
N MET A 1 23.14 18.32 87.55
CA MET A 1 23.75 18.36 86.19
C MET A 1 22.75 17.73 85.21
N HIS A 2 21.92 18.59 84.61
CA HIS A 2 20.81 18.14 83.74
C HIS A 2 21.18 18.38 82.28
N ILE A 3 21.34 17.32 81.52
CA ILE A 3 21.57 17.39 80.09
C ILE A 3 20.21 17.27 79.40
N LYS A 4 19.78 18.35 78.73
CA LYS A 4 18.57 18.40 77.85
C LYS A 4 18.95 17.89 76.48
N HIS A 5 18.31 16.81 76.02
CA HIS A 5 18.40 16.34 74.64
C HIS A 5 17.33 17.05 73.79
N SER A 6 17.78 17.87 72.85
CA SER A 6 16.93 18.47 71.85
C SER A 6 16.85 17.52 70.64
N ALA A 7 15.65 17.03 70.35
CA ALA A 7 15.39 16.23 69.15
C ALA A 7 15.21 17.16 67.98
N LEU A 8 16.05 16.99 66.93
CA LEU A 8 15.97 17.70 65.64
C LEU A 8 15.10 16.89 64.74
N ILE A 9 13.88 17.42 64.41
CA ILE A 9 12.99 16.82 63.39
C ILE A 9 13.42 17.34 62.05
N VAL A 10 13.98 16.46 61.20
CA VAL A 10 14.29 16.76 59.80
C VAL A 10 13.04 16.44 58.99
N ALA A 11 12.33 17.46 58.52
CA ALA A 11 11.25 17.30 57.58
C ALA A 11 11.84 17.14 56.15
N ALA A 12 11.80 15.93 55.63
CA ALA A 12 12.17 15.66 54.22
C ALA A 12 11.01 16.11 53.33
N ALA A 13 11.20 17.24 52.63
CA ALA A 13 10.30 17.69 51.58
C ALA A 13 10.52 16.81 50.34
N VAL A 14 9.58 15.90 50.05
CA VAL A 14 9.54 15.15 48.81
C VAL A 14 9.07 16.12 47.72
N LEU A 15 10.01 16.70 46.98
CA LEU A 15 9.75 17.39 45.74
C LEU A 15 9.39 16.34 44.67
N GLY A 16 8.10 16.06 44.54
CA GLY A 16 7.58 15.32 43.41
C GLY A 16 7.82 16.11 42.10
N THR A 17 8.80 15.67 41.33
CA THR A 17 8.97 16.16 39.95
C THR A 17 7.76 15.70 39.15
N VAL A 18 6.77 16.58 39.01
CA VAL A 18 5.72 16.41 38.00
C VAL A 18 6.42 16.53 36.64
N ALA A 19 6.67 15.39 36.01
CA ALA A 19 7.12 15.38 34.61
C ALA A 19 6.08 16.18 33.82
N PRO A 20 6.48 17.17 32.97
CA PRO A 20 5.54 17.86 32.14
C PRO A 20 4.86 16.82 31.26
N ALA A 21 3.54 16.67 31.39
CA ALA A 21 2.75 15.94 30.41
C ALA A 21 3.10 16.55 29.05
N ARG A 22 3.70 15.75 28.15
CA ARG A 22 3.90 16.16 26.76
C ARG A 22 2.55 16.60 26.27
N ALA A 23 2.39 17.92 26.04
CA ALA A 23 1.22 18.43 25.36
C ALA A 23 1.09 17.63 24.06
N GLN A 24 0.04 16.83 23.96
CA GLN A 24 -0.30 16.20 22.70
C GLN A 24 -0.40 17.33 21.69
N ASP A 25 0.40 17.27 20.62
CA ASP A 25 0.36 18.25 19.55
C ASP A 25 -0.94 18.02 18.77
N VAL A 26 -2.04 18.61 19.29
CA VAL A 26 -3.40 18.47 18.77
C VAL A 26 -3.82 19.81 18.21
N LYS A 27 -4.27 19.83 16.97
CA LYS A 27 -4.82 21.01 16.32
C LYS A 27 -6.35 20.88 16.22
N THR A 28 -7.06 21.92 16.67
CA THR A 28 -8.49 22.03 16.38
C THR A 28 -8.68 22.64 15.01
N VAL A 29 -9.44 21.97 14.16
CA VAL A 29 -9.77 22.41 12.80
C VAL A 29 -11.29 22.46 12.63
N THR A 30 -11.77 23.38 11.79
CA THR A 30 -13.19 23.47 11.40
C THR A 30 -13.26 23.46 9.89
N VAL A 31 -13.84 22.42 9.32
CA VAL A 31 -13.95 22.20 7.89
C VAL A 31 -15.39 22.01 7.47
N SER A 32 -15.66 22.11 6.19
CA SER A 32 -16.95 21.71 5.63
C SER A 32 -16.73 20.89 4.35
N ALA A 33 -17.59 19.91 4.13
CA ALA A 33 -17.58 19.09 2.94
C ALA A 33 -18.99 18.98 2.34
N GLU A 34 -19.01 18.66 1.06
CA GLU A 34 -20.21 18.55 0.26
C GLU A 34 -20.26 17.18 -0.38
N ALA A 35 -21.45 16.59 -0.51
CA ALA A 35 -21.67 15.36 -1.24
C ALA A 35 -22.86 15.51 -2.18
N GLU A 36 -22.80 14.83 -3.33
CA GLU A 36 -23.93 14.78 -4.27
C GLU A 36 -25.11 14.03 -3.66
N PHE A 37 -26.30 14.60 -3.81
CA PHE A 37 -27.53 13.96 -3.37
C PHE A 37 -28.00 12.92 -4.38
N SER A 38 -27.82 11.64 -4.02
CA SER A 38 -28.18 10.49 -4.85
C SER A 38 -29.62 9.99 -4.68
N GLY A 39 -30.47 10.76 -3.96
CA GLY A 39 -31.84 10.35 -3.60
C GLY A 39 -31.94 9.67 -2.23
N ASP A 40 -30.84 9.24 -1.64
CA ASP A 40 -30.75 8.72 -0.26
C ASP A 40 -30.02 9.73 0.64
N LEU A 41 -30.78 10.31 1.59
CA LEU A 41 -30.25 11.32 2.51
C LEU A 41 -29.21 10.71 3.47
N ALA A 42 -29.41 9.49 3.93
CA ALA A 42 -28.50 8.83 4.86
C ALA A 42 -27.16 8.48 4.19
N ALA A 43 -27.19 7.98 2.96
CA ALA A 43 -26.01 7.73 2.16
C ALA A 43 -25.25 9.03 1.86
N THR A 44 -25.98 10.09 1.49
CA THR A 44 -25.40 11.42 1.22
C THR A 44 -24.76 12.02 2.48
N GLU A 45 -25.40 11.92 3.64
CA GLU A 45 -24.84 12.38 4.92
C GLU A 45 -23.58 11.61 5.29
N LYS A 46 -23.59 10.28 5.11
CA LYS A 46 -22.42 9.42 5.36
C LYS A 46 -21.25 9.87 4.49
N GLU A 47 -21.49 10.10 3.20
CA GLU A 47 -20.47 10.56 2.26
C GLU A 47 -19.95 11.97 2.61
N ALA A 48 -20.81 12.91 2.91
CA ALA A 48 -20.42 14.26 3.34
C ALA A 48 -19.59 14.22 4.63
N LYS A 49 -19.95 13.38 5.60
CA LYS A 49 -19.17 13.16 6.83
C LYS A 49 -17.79 12.59 6.53
N ARG A 50 -17.70 11.63 5.63
CA ARG A 50 -16.46 11.02 5.18
C ARG A 50 -15.51 12.10 4.61
N GLN A 51 -15.98 12.88 3.67
CA GLN A 51 -15.19 13.96 3.07
C GLN A 51 -14.80 15.06 4.07
N ALA A 52 -15.67 15.37 5.05
CA ALA A 52 -15.34 16.33 6.09
C ALA A 52 -14.21 15.82 7.01
N ARG A 53 -14.21 14.54 7.40
CA ARG A 53 -13.12 13.94 8.17
C ARG A 53 -11.81 13.98 7.41
N ARG A 54 -11.84 13.64 6.12
CA ARG A 54 -10.67 13.73 5.25
C ARG A 54 -10.07 15.13 5.27
N LYS A 55 -10.89 16.17 4.99
CA LYS A 55 -10.45 17.56 5.03
C LYS A 55 -9.93 17.99 6.41
N ALA A 56 -10.53 17.50 7.49
CA ALA A 56 -10.07 17.80 8.84
C ALA A 56 -8.67 17.25 9.12
N ILE A 57 -8.39 16.05 8.65
CA ILE A 57 -7.06 15.44 8.77
C ILE A 57 -6.04 16.21 7.92
N GLU A 58 -6.34 16.49 6.64
CA GLU A 58 -5.51 17.29 5.74
C GLU A 58 -5.13 18.65 6.36
N GLU A 59 -6.11 19.37 6.87
CA GLU A 59 -5.91 20.68 7.50
C GLU A 59 -5.24 20.58 8.88
N GLY A 60 -5.57 19.56 9.66
CA GLY A 60 -5.05 19.33 11.01
C GLY A 60 -3.56 19.00 11.00
N VAL A 61 -3.18 18.07 10.17
CA VAL A 61 -1.80 17.59 10.06
C VAL A 61 -0.90 18.58 9.33
N GLY A 62 -1.44 19.30 8.32
CA GLY A 62 -0.74 20.36 7.60
C GLY A 62 0.37 19.88 6.67
N LEU A 63 1.12 20.83 6.09
CA LEU A 63 2.19 20.57 5.12
C LEU A 63 3.38 19.73 5.63
N ALA A 64 3.51 19.50 6.93
CA ALA A 64 4.53 18.61 7.49
C ALA A 64 4.39 17.16 7.01
N VAL A 65 3.21 16.82 6.50
CA VAL A 65 2.83 15.49 6.02
C VAL A 65 3.02 15.32 4.51
N SER A 66 3.22 16.41 3.78
CA SER A 66 3.39 16.36 2.32
C SER A 66 4.65 15.61 1.86
N SER A 67 5.53 15.25 2.77
CA SER A 67 6.76 14.48 2.48
C SER A 67 6.69 13.00 2.87
N ASN A 68 5.61 12.54 3.49
CA ASN A 68 5.45 11.14 3.90
C ASN A 68 4.33 10.49 3.10
N SER A 69 4.70 9.53 2.26
CA SER A 69 3.79 8.66 1.49
C SER A 69 2.68 8.07 2.30
N LEU A 70 2.98 7.73 3.56
CA LEU A 70 2.02 7.12 4.47
C LEU A 70 0.81 8.00 4.71
N VAL A 71 0.98 9.31 4.69
CA VAL A 71 -0.12 10.24 4.95
C VAL A 71 -0.93 10.57 3.71
N ARG A 72 -0.31 10.56 2.52
CA ARG A 72 -1.09 10.54 1.28
C ARG A 72 -1.94 9.28 1.16
N ASN A 73 -1.37 8.15 1.56
CA ASN A 73 -2.09 6.87 1.60
C ASN A 73 -3.15 6.83 2.68
N PHE A 74 -2.96 7.60 3.75
CA PHE A 74 -3.95 7.84 4.77
C PHE A 74 -5.23 8.47 4.20
N GLU A 75 -5.13 9.35 3.21
CA GLU A 75 -6.28 9.92 2.53
C GLU A 75 -7.08 8.85 1.76
N LEU A 76 -6.42 7.86 1.17
CA LEU A 76 -7.05 6.76 0.43
C LEU A 76 -7.67 5.71 1.35
N VAL A 77 -7.09 5.51 2.53
CA VAL A 77 -7.58 4.58 3.56
C VAL A 77 -8.45 5.31 4.60
N ALA A 78 -8.56 6.64 4.54
CA ALA A 78 -9.31 7.45 5.51
C ALA A 78 -10.79 7.07 5.61
N ASP A 79 -11.35 6.45 4.60
CA ASP A 79 -12.72 5.96 4.61
C ASP A 79 -12.93 4.79 5.58
N GLU A 80 -11.97 3.88 5.64
CA GLU A 80 -11.94 2.77 6.60
C GLU A 80 -11.47 3.24 7.98
N ILE A 81 -10.50 4.15 8.00
CA ILE A 81 -10.01 4.79 9.23
C ILE A 81 -11.10 5.63 9.90
N SER A 82 -12.05 6.17 9.15
CA SER A 82 -13.12 7.01 9.73
C SER A 82 -13.99 6.27 10.76
N THR A 83 -14.03 4.95 10.71
CA THR A 83 -14.71 4.11 11.68
C THR A 83 -13.81 3.65 12.84
N GLU A 84 -12.50 3.56 12.65
CA GLU A 84 -11.55 3.00 13.62
C GLU A 84 -10.48 4.00 14.10
N ALA A 85 -10.43 5.20 13.51
CA ALA A 85 -9.37 6.20 13.76
C ALA A 85 -9.49 6.96 15.10
N LYS A 86 -9.87 6.28 16.17
CA LYS A 86 -9.94 6.88 17.54
C LYS A 86 -8.63 7.49 18.05
N GLY A 87 -7.53 7.40 17.27
CA GLY A 87 -6.23 7.96 17.64
C GLY A 87 -5.87 9.27 16.93
N ILE A 88 -6.48 9.57 15.78
CA ILE A 88 -6.14 10.73 14.96
C ILE A 88 -7.11 11.87 15.21
N ILE A 89 -8.40 11.59 15.14
CA ILE A 89 -9.44 12.54 15.52
C ILE A 89 -9.91 12.12 16.90
N SER A 90 -9.59 12.93 17.91
CA SER A 90 -9.94 12.64 19.30
C SER A 90 -11.32 13.16 19.70
N GLU A 91 -11.79 14.20 19.06
CA GLU A 91 -13.11 14.80 19.29
C GLU A 91 -13.72 15.27 17.96
N GLU A 92 -15.01 14.98 17.76
CA GLU A 92 -15.77 15.42 16.59
C GLU A 92 -17.03 16.16 17.03
N LYS A 93 -17.28 17.31 16.41
CA LYS A 93 -18.49 18.10 16.60
C LYS A 93 -19.10 18.40 15.23
N TRP A 94 -20.23 17.78 14.96
CA TRP A 94 -20.93 17.88 13.68
C TRP A 94 -21.95 19.02 13.68
N GLY A 95 -21.95 19.80 12.60
CA GLY A 95 -23.04 20.72 12.28
C GLY A 95 -24.21 19.97 11.63
N PRO A 96 -25.34 20.66 11.42
CA PRO A 96 -26.46 20.10 10.69
C PRO A 96 -26.10 19.88 9.20
N LEU A 97 -26.73 18.87 8.59
CA LEU A 97 -26.70 18.70 7.14
C LEU A 97 -27.58 19.80 6.50
N THR A 98 -27.01 20.57 5.61
CA THR A 98 -27.68 21.70 4.93
C THR A 98 -27.60 21.53 3.41
N ASP A 99 -28.34 22.33 2.68
CA ASP A 99 -28.17 22.35 1.22
C ASP A 99 -26.83 22.96 0.86
N GLY A 100 -26.19 22.35 -0.15
CA GLY A 100 -24.91 22.82 -0.72
C GLY A 100 -25.15 23.98 -1.71
N PRO A 101 -24.07 24.40 -2.41
CA PRO A 101 -24.14 25.48 -3.40
C PRO A 101 -25.06 25.19 -4.60
N THR A 102 -25.30 23.92 -4.86
CA THR A 102 -26.18 23.46 -5.94
C THR A 102 -27.35 22.66 -5.36
N ASN A 103 -28.48 22.63 -6.05
CA ASN A 103 -29.66 21.88 -5.63
C ASN A 103 -29.43 20.36 -5.54
N SER A 104 -28.33 19.87 -6.12
CA SER A 104 -27.93 18.46 -6.13
C SER A 104 -26.88 18.12 -5.08
N THR A 105 -26.47 19.08 -4.21
CA THR A 105 -25.45 18.81 -3.19
C THR A 105 -25.96 19.08 -1.79
N LYS A 106 -25.44 18.33 -0.82
CA LYS A 106 -25.63 18.55 0.61
C LYS A 106 -24.29 18.85 1.25
N LYS A 107 -24.29 19.72 2.26
CA LYS A 107 -23.10 20.20 2.96
C LYS A 107 -23.20 19.93 4.46
N ILE A 108 -22.07 19.50 5.05
CA ILE A 108 -21.94 19.32 6.50
C ILE A 108 -20.66 20.01 7.00
N ALA A 109 -20.71 20.56 8.21
CA ALA A 109 -19.55 21.12 8.89
C ALA A 109 -19.06 20.15 9.96
N LEU A 110 -17.73 20.09 10.15
CA LEU A 110 -17.06 19.33 11.19
C LEU A 110 -16.06 20.22 11.91
N THR A 111 -16.16 20.28 13.24
CA THR A 111 -15.08 20.77 14.10
C THR A 111 -14.44 19.56 14.76
N ALA A 112 -13.14 19.38 14.56
CA ALA A 112 -12.41 18.19 14.99
C ALA A 112 -11.09 18.56 15.69
N LYS A 113 -10.69 17.76 16.70
CA LYS A 113 -9.35 17.78 17.27
C LYS A 113 -8.52 16.70 16.62
N VAL A 114 -7.48 17.12 15.88
CA VAL A 114 -6.61 16.24 15.07
C VAL A 114 -5.23 16.17 15.69
N SER A 115 -4.73 14.96 15.93
CA SER A 115 -3.35 14.72 16.38
C SER A 115 -2.37 15.09 15.27
N ARG A 116 -1.28 15.78 15.63
CA ARG A 116 -0.15 16.13 14.76
C ARG A 116 1.05 15.25 15.00
N ASN A 117 0.94 14.27 15.89
CA ASN A 117 2.01 13.33 16.16
C ASN A 117 2.12 12.34 15.01
N ILE A 118 3.15 12.49 14.18
CA ILE A 118 3.40 11.67 13.00
C ILE A 118 3.49 10.17 13.36
N ALA A 119 4.12 9.82 14.48
CA ALA A 119 4.24 8.43 14.90
C ALA A 119 2.88 7.78 15.25
N ASP A 120 1.95 8.54 15.82
CA ASP A 120 0.59 8.04 16.10
C ASP A 120 -0.20 7.86 14.80
N LEU A 121 0.00 8.77 13.84
CA LEU A 121 -0.61 8.71 12.50
C LEU A 121 -0.12 7.49 11.73
N GLU A 122 1.20 7.28 11.69
CA GLU A 122 1.82 6.13 11.04
C GLU A 122 1.34 4.81 11.65
N LYS A 123 1.30 4.74 12.96
CA LYS A 123 0.83 3.54 13.68
C LYS A 123 -0.65 3.26 13.39
N ALA A 124 -1.50 4.29 13.37
CA ALA A 124 -2.92 4.13 13.07
C ALA A 124 -3.14 3.67 11.62
N ALA A 125 -2.45 4.29 10.66
CA ALA A 125 -2.48 3.90 9.26
C ALA A 125 -2.03 2.44 9.06
N CYS A 126 -0.91 2.05 9.68
CA CYS A 126 -0.42 0.67 9.65
C CYS A 126 -1.42 -0.33 10.24
N THR A 127 -2.09 0.04 11.32
CA THR A 127 -3.10 -0.83 11.95
C THR A 127 -4.26 -1.09 11.00
N VAL A 128 -4.76 -0.05 10.33
CA VAL A 128 -5.86 -0.18 9.37
C VAL A 128 -5.43 -0.97 8.13
N ILE A 129 -4.28 -0.64 7.54
CA ILE A 129 -3.76 -1.35 6.38
C ILE A 129 -3.61 -2.85 6.68
N LYS A 130 -3.07 -3.21 7.83
CA LYS A 130 -2.89 -4.61 8.22
C LYS A 130 -4.20 -5.32 8.55
N ALA A 131 -5.14 -4.63 9.19
CA ALA A 131 -6.42 -5.22 9.56
C ALA A 131 -7.29 -5.52 8.33
N ASN A 132 -7.30 -4.61 7.35
CA ASN A 132 -8.23 -4.70 6.22
C ASN A 132 -7.61 -5.40 5.00
N HIS A 133 -6.32 -5.20 4.74
CA HIS A 133 -5.68 -5.67 3.52
C HIS A 133 -4.53 -6.65 3.76
N ASN A 134 -3.88 -6.59 4.95
CA ASN A 134 -2.70 -7.39 5.29
C ASN A 134 -1.76 -7.61 4.07
N PRO A 135 -1.31 -6.53 3.41
CA PRO A 135 -0.66 -6.63 2.11
C PRO A 135 0.69 -7.34 2.23
N LYS A 136 0.81 -8.45 1.54
CA LYS A 136 2.04 -9.22 1.42
C LYS A 136 2.76 -8.86 0.13
N VAL A 137 4.06 -8.62 0.22
CA VAL A 137 4.94 -8.29 -0.90
C VAL A 137 6.13 -9.25 -0.92
N ALA A 138 6.39 -9.88 -2.04
CA ALA A 138 7.65 -10.56 -2.29
C ALA A 138 8.59 -9.58 -3.01
N LEU A 139 9.68 -9.20 -2.35
CA LEU A 139 10.69 -8.30 -2.90
C LEU A 139 11.86 -9.13 -3.43
N ILE A 140 12.11 -9.01 -4.72
CA ILE A 140 13.27 -9.62 -5.40
C ILE A 140 14.13 -8.48 -5.93
N PHE A 141 15.38 -8.44 -5.54
CA PHE A 141 16.29 -7.39 -5.91
C PHE A 141 17.54 -7.91 -6.60
N VAL A 142 17.98 -7.21 -7.63
CA VAL A 142 19.27 -7.42 -8.25
C VAL A 142 20.08 -6.15 -8.18
N GLU A 143 21.34 -6.25 -7.80
CA GLU A 143 22.17 -5.07 -7.56
C GLU A 143 23.54 -5.17 -8.25
N LYS A 144 24.00 -4.04 -8.77
CA LYS A 144 25.34 -3.89 -9.35
C LYS A 144 26.08 -2.76 -8.65
N VAL A 145 27.26 -3.09 -8.10
CA VAL A 145 28.08 -2.13 -7.35
C VAL A 145 29.43 -1.91 -8.07
N GLY A 146 29.73 -0.69 -8.39
CA GLY A 146 30.96 -0.30 -9.09
C GLY A 146 31.04 -0.94 -10.49
N ASP A 147 32.27 -1.24 -10.91
CA ASP A 147 32.57 -1.86 -12.20
C ASP A 147 32.45 -3.41 -12.16
N ALA A 148 31.71 -3.95 -11.18
CA ALA A 148 31.49 -5.38 -11.09
C ALA A 148 30.85 -5.92 -12.39
N ASP A 149 31.38 -7.02 -12.91
CA ASP A 149 30.88 -7.64 -14.15
C ASP A 149 29.52 -8.30 -13.95
N LYS A 150 29.18 -8.64 -12.71
CA LYS A 150 28.00 -9.45 -12.37
C LYS A 150 27.03 -8.70 -11.46
N TRP A 151 25.76 -8.99 -11.65
CA TRP A 151 24.70 -8.62 -10.74
C TRP A 151 24.69 -9.53 -9.51
N VAL A 152 24.43 -8.96 -8.34
CA VAL A 152 24.26 -9.66 -7.06
C VAL A 152 22.76 -9.77 -6.78
N THR A 153 22.31 -10.93 -6.33
CA THR A 153 20.89 -11.23 -6.10
C THR A 153 20.55 -11.40 -4.62
N GLU A 154 21.52 -11.21 -3.74
CA GLU A 154 21.33 -11.38 -2.29
C GLU A 154 22.11 -10.30 -1.52
N ARG A 155 21.49 -9.76 -0.46
CA ARG A 155 22.11 -8.82 0.49
C ARG A 155 22.66 -7.54 -0.13
N GLY A 156 21.91 -6.97 -1.06
CA GLY A 156 22.27 -5.71 -1.68
C GLY A 156 22.11 -4.52 -0.72
N LEU A 157 22.90 -3.46 -0.95
CA LEU A 157 22.84 -2.22 -0.18
C LEU A 157 21.56 -1.44 -0.46
N VAL A 158 21.15 -1.42 -1.72
CA VAL A 158 19.91 -0.75 -2.16
C VAL A 158 18.70 -1.59 -1.78
N GLU A 159 18.79 -2.93 -1.89
CA GLU A 159 17.77 -3.85 -1.41
C GLU A 159 17.39 -3.59 0.05
N ALA A 160 18.39 -3.48 0.94
CA ALA A 160 18.17 -3.22 2.36
C ALA A 160 17.38 -1.93 2.61
N MET A 161 17.65 -0.88 1.82
CA MET A 161 16.93 0.40 1.93
C MET A 161 15.44 0.24 1.57
N PHE A 162 15.11 -0.52 0.53
CA PHE A 162 13.72 -0.75 0.12
C PHE A 162 13.01 -1.76 1.00
N THR A 163 13.73 -2.77 1.53
CA THR A 163 13.20 -3.66 2.58
C THR A 163 12.67 -2.84 3.76
N GLU A 164 13.48 -1.92 4.28
CA GLU A 164 13.06 -1.00 5.34
C GLU A 164 11.89 -0.11 4.89
N GLY A 165 11.92 0.41 3.66
CA GLY A 165 10.86 1.23 3.08
C GLY A 165 9.50 0.53 3.06
N PHE A 166 9.44 -0.73 2.61
CA PHE A 166 8.20 -1.51 2.60
C PHE A 166 7.68 -1.82 4.01
N ILE A 167 8.57 -2.19 4.94
CA ILE A 167 8.20 -2.43 6.35
C ILE A 167 7.61 -1.16 6.98
N ASN A 168 8.26 -0.02 6.77
CA ASN A 168 7.81 1.27 7.27
C ASN A 168 6.50 1.74 6.61
N SER A 169 6.22 1.27 5.40
CA SER A 169 4.95 1.49 4.68
C SER A 169 3.88 0.44 5.02
N CYS A 170 4.09 -0.35 6.10
CA CYS A 170 3.12 -1.30 6.66
C CYS A 170 2.90 -2.59 5.86
N PHE A 171 3.73 -2.84 4.87
CA PHE A 171 3.68 -4.10 4.11
C PHE A 171 4.33 -5.25 4.88
N THR A 172 3.78 -6.44 4.70
CA THR A 172 4.40 -7.67 5.17
C THR A 172 5.28 -8.24 4.06
N LEU A 173 6.59 -8.25 4.28
CA LEU A 173 7.50 -8.89 3.33
C LEU A 173 7.49 -10.39 3.52
N VAL A 174 7.43 -11.11 2.42
CA VAL A 174 7.50 -12.57 2.36
C VAL A 174 8.57 -13.02 1.39
N GLU A 175 9.11 -14.21 1.59
CA GLU A 175 10.08 -14.79 0.67
C GLU A 175 9.40 -15.21 -0.64
N SER A 176 10.11 -15.07 -1.76
CA SER A 176 9.60 -15.49 -3.07
C SER A 176 9.51 -17.00 -3.26
N GLY A 177 10.21 -17.77 -2.41
CA GLY A 177 10.34 -19.21 -2.56
C GLY A 177 11.16 -19.66 -3.79
N VAL A 178 11.70 -18.71 -4.55
CA VAL A 178 12.46 -18.95 -5.79
C VAL A 178 13.86 -18.35 -5.67
N LYS A 179 14.87 -19.16 -5.95
CA LYS A 179 16.25 -18.68 -6.02
C LYS A 179 16.54 -18.13 -7.42
N VAL A 180 16.93 -16.87 -7.47
CA VAL A 180 17.37 -16.23 -8.72
C VAL A 180 18.79 -16.68 -9.04
N THR A 181 18.97 -17.42 -10.13
CA THR A 181 20.28 -17.95 -10.57
C THR A 181 20.82 -17.25 -11.81
N GLU A 182 19.94 -16.62 -12.58
CA GLU A 182 20.29 -15.97 -13.84
C GLU A 182 19.79 -14.54 -13.87
N VAL A 183 20.67 -13.63 -14.27
CA VAL A 183 20.38 -12.21 -14.46
C VAL A 183 21.05 -11.77 -15.76
N SER A 184 20.33 -11.06 -16.61
CA SER A 184 20.87 -10.54 -17.86
C SER A 184 21.97 -9.49 -17.63
N ALA A 185 22.72 -9.16 -18.65
CA ALA A 185 23.72 -8.09 -18.57
C ALA A 185 23.10 -6.71 -18.20
N THR A 186 21.82 -6.50 -18.52
CA THR A 186 21.06 -5.27 -18.17
C THR A 186 20.46 -5.30 -16.77
N GLY A 187 20.45 -6.46 -16.10
CA GLY A 187 19.85 -6.64 -14.77
C GLY A 187 18.44 -7.20 -14.81
N ASP A 188 17.96 -7.64 -15.97
CA ASP A 188 16.63 -8.20 -16.10
C ASP A 188 16.63 -9.70 -15.76
N LEU A 189 15.56 -10.14 -15.11
CA LEU A 189 15.31 -11.55 -14.86
C LEU A 189 14.67 -12.21 -16.09
N PRO A 190 15.01 -13.49 -16.38
CA PRO A 190 14.29 -14.26 -17.40
C PRO A 190 12.79 -14.32 -17.10
N GLN A 191 11.96 -14.22 -18.13
CA GLN A 191 10.50 -14.25 -17.97
C GLN A 191 10.01 -15.56 -17.30
N ALA A 192 10.69 -16.67 -17.52
CA ALA A 192 10.39 -17.94 -16.86
C ALA A 192 10.58 -17.83 -15.33
N THR A 193 11.68 -17.22 -14.89
CA THR A 193 11.96 -16.96 -13.47
C THR A 193 10.91 -16.02 -12.86
N ILE A 194 10.53 -14.96 -13.56
CA ILE A 194 9.47 -14.05 -13.11
C ILE A 194 8.14 -14.79 -12.93
N ASN A 195 7.75 -15.61 -13.89
CA ASN A 195 6.53 -16.41 -13.83
C ASN A 195 6.54 -17.41 -12.66
N GLU A 196 7.70 -18.00 -12.39
CA GLU A 196 7.90 -18.92 -11.26
C GLU A 196 7.79 -18.19 -9.93
N ILE A 197 8.38 -17.00 -9.80
CA ILE A 197 8.27 -16.14 -8.63
C ILE A 197 6.81 -15.80 -8.36
N ILE A 198 6.08 -15.31 -9.37
CA ILE A 198 4.67 -14.93 -9.25
C ILE A 198 3.80 -16.11 -8.82
N LYS A 199 4.11 -17.31 -9.34
CA LYS A 199 3.35 -18.52 -9.01
C LYS A 199 3.60 -19.00 -7.58
N ASN A 200 4.83 -18.89 -7.09
CA ASN A 200 5.23 -19.50 -5.81
C ASN A 200 5.17 -18.51 -4.63
N ALA A 201 5.20 -17.21 -4.88
CA ALA A 201 5.13 -16.22 -3.82
C ALA A 201 3.73 -16.21 -3.16
N ASP A 202 3.70 -16.40 -1.84
CA ASP A 202 2.48 -16.17 -1.03
C ASP A 202 2.31 -14.65 -0.77
N ALA A 203 2.14 -13.91 -1.87
CA ALA A 203 2.06 -12.45 -1.85
C ALA A 203 1.02 -11.94 -2.86
N GLN A 204 0.37 -10.83 -2.54
CA GLN A 204 -0.50 -10.11 -3.47
C GLN A 204 0.30 -9.37 -4.54
N TYR A 205 1.51 -8.95 -4.19
CA TYR A 205 2.39 -8.22 -5.08
C TYR A 205 3.80 -8.80 -5.11
N VAL A 206 4.38 -8.84 -6.28
CA VAL A 206 5.81 -9.08 -6.49
C VAL A 206 6.46 -7.77 -6.91
N VAL A 207 7.52 -7.39 -6.23
CA VAL A 207 8.34 -6.23 -6.60
C VAL A 207 9.68 -6.72 -7.11
N LEU A 208 9.96 -6.43 -8.38
CA LEU A 208 11.25 -6.67 -9.00
C LEU A 208 12.05 -5.38 -8.94
N GLY A 209 13.12 -5.37 -8.15
CA GLY A 209 14.01 -4.23 -7.96
C GLY A 209 15.35 -4.40 -8.67
N GLN A 210 15.84 -3.30 -9.23
CA GLN A 210 17.20 -3.18 -9.74
C GLN A 210 17.89 -2.01 -9.05
N GLY A 211 19.07 -2.26 -8.46
CA GLY A 211 19.94 -1.24 -7.86
C GLY A 211 21.25 -1.12 -8.62
N LYS A 212 21.72 0.10 -8.82
CA LYS A 212 23.08 0.38 -9.35
C LYS A 212 23.76 1.43 -8.49
N ILE A 213 24.99 1.13 -8.09
CA ILE A 213 25.87 2.08 -7.39
C ILE A 213 27.14 2.22 -8.22
N MET A 214 27.23 3.30 -8.97
CA MET A 214 28.35 3.54 -9.89
C MET A 214 29.18 4.72 -9.42
N LYS A 215 30.50 4.62 -9.54
CA LYS A 215 31.38 5.75 -9.29
C LYS A 215 31.13 6.82 -10.36
N SER A 216 30.95 8.04 -9.92
CA SER A 216 30.73 9.19 -10.80
C SER A 216 32.03 9.96 -10.99
N ASP A 217 32.25 10.48 -12.21
CA ASP A 217 33.45 11.25 -12.55
C ASP A 217 33.53 12.66 -11.94
N ALA A 218 32.61 12.96 -10.99
CA ALA A 218 32.56 14.25 -10.31
C ALA A 218 33.77 14.56 -9.39
N LYS A 219 34.85 13.78 -9.49
CA LYS A 219 36.08 14.01 -8.70
C LYS A 219 36.67 15.38 -8.88
N ALA A 220 36.51 15.99 -10.06
CA ALA A 220 36.96 17.36 -10.36
C ALA A 220 36.27 18.42 -9.48
N LEU A 221 35.07 18.17 -8.96
CA LEU A 221 34.33 19.09 -8.09
C LEU A 221 34.68 18.95 -6.61
N LEU A 222 35.32 17.84 -6.22
CA LEU A 222 35.62 17.52 -4.83
C LEU A 222 37.03 17.95 -4.38
N GLY A 223 37.87 18.44 -5.32
CA GLY A 223 39.23 18.78 -5.03
C GLY A 223 40.10 17.57 -4.63
N ASN A 224 41.12 17.81 -3.82
CA ASN A 224 42.11 16.81 -3.43
C ASN A 224 41.66 16.03 -2.17
N THR A 225 40.47 15.40 -2.20
CA THR A 225 39.92 14.61 -1.08
C THR A 225 39.90 13.13 -1.45
N ASP A 226 39.94 12.24 -0.43
CA ASP A 226 39.76 10.80 -0.61
C ASP A 226 38.30 10.41 -0.88
N MET A 227 37.39 11.39 -0.91
CA MET A 227 35.97 11.19 -1.19
C MET A 227 35.72 10.96 -2.66
N ASN A 228 34.88 9.99 -2.95
CA ASN A 228 34.34 9.77 -4.29
C ASN A 228 32.87 10.16 -4.34
N SER A 229 32.39 10.53 -5.52
CA SER A 229 30.98 10.68 -5.79
C SER A 229 30.45 9.34 -6.34
N TYR A 230 29.30 8.92 -5.85
CA TYR A 230 28.59 7.74 -6.34
C TYR A 230 27.20 8.13 -6.81
N SER A 231 26.84 7.65 -8.00
CA SER A 231 25.50 7.68 -8.51
C SER A 231 24.77 6.41 -8.02
N VAL A 232 23.74 6.59 -7.26
CA VAL A 232 22.89 5.48 -6.75
C VAL A 232 21.55 5.57 -7.45
N SER A 233 21.21 4.56 -8.23
CA SER A 233 19.92 4.46 -8.91
C SER A 233 19.17 3.21 -8.47
N ALA A 234 17.85 3.33 -8.39
CA ALA A 234 16.96 2.22 -8.15
C ALA A 234 15.78 2.28 -9.13
N SER A 235 15.37 1.12 -9.62
CA SER A 235 14.19 0.93 -10.45
C SER A 235 13.38 -0.22 -9.88
N LEU A 236 12.13 0.01 -9.52
CA LEU A 236 11.23 -1.01 -8.97
C LEU A 236 10.02 -1.16 -9.89
N LYS A 237 9.70 -2.41 -10.19
CA LYS A 237 8.52 -2.82 -10.96
C LYS A 237 7.57 -3.58 -10.05
N LEU A 238 6.36 -3.06 -9.87
CA LEU A 238 5.29 -3.67 -9.09
C LEU A 238 4.42 -4.54 -10.00
N ILE A 239 4.25 -5.80 -9.63
CA ILE A 239 3.44 -6.78 -10.36
C ILE A 239 2.36 -7.31 -9.42
N ASN A 240 1.12 -7.27 -9.86
CA ASN A 240 0.00 -7.89 -9.17
C ASN A 240 -0.04 -9.39 -9.50
N THR A 241 0.02 -10.25 -8.48
CA THR A 241 0.09 -11.70 -8.66
C THR A 241 -1.22 -12.33 -9.15
N ALA A 242 -2.35 -11.69 -8.88
CA ALA A 242 -3.65 -12.21 -9.28
C ALA A 242 -3.85 -12.20 -10.81
N ASN A 243 -3.34 -11.17 -11.49
CA ASN A 243 -3.56 -10.97 -12.93
C ASN A 243 -2.28 -10.82 -13.74
N ASN A 244 -1.10 -10.87 -13.11
CA ASN A 244 0.23 -10.63 -13.70
C ASN A 244 0.39 -9.24 -14.34
N ALA A 245 -0.44 -8.29 -13.96
CA ALA A 245 -0.35 -6.92 -14.47
C ALA A 245 0.80 -6.16 -13.82
N ILE A 246 1.52 -5.38 -14.62
CA ILE A 246 2.47 -4.39 -14.10
C ILE A 246 1.66 -3.17 -13.69
N GLU A 247 1.57 -2.92 -12.40
CA GLU A 247 0.78 -1.81 -11.83
C GLU A 247 1.58 -0.49 -11.79
N ALA A 248 2.90 -0.59 -11.57
CA ALA A 248 3.80 0.56 -11.54
C ALA A 248 5.23 0.22 -11.93
N VAL A 249 5.95 1.20 -12.43
CA VAL A 249 7.42 1.17 -12.58
C VAL A 249 7.95 2.52 -12.13
N ALA A 250 8.68 2.54 -11.01
CA ALA A 250 9.28 3.76 -10.47
C ALA A 250 10.80 3.69 -10.57
N THR A 251 11.43 4.75 -11.05
CA THR A 251 12.89 4.85 -11.19
C THR A 251 13.37 6.20 -10.68
N LYS A 252 14.36 6.18 -9.80
CA LYS A 252 15.01 7.39 -9.26
C LYS A 252 16.52 7.21 -9.15
N GLN A 253 17.22 8.34 -9.12
CA GLN A 253 18.66 8.39 -8.97
C GLN A 253 19.07 9.53 -8.03
N ILE A 254 20.08 9.29 -7.22
CA ILE A 254 20.70 10.29 -6.34
C ILE A 254 22.23 10.28 -6.50
N GLN A 255 22.85 11.35 -6.03
CA GLN A 255 24.32 11.44 -5.90
C GLN A 255 24.69 11.48 -4.43
N VAL A 256 25.59 10.61 -4.01
CA VAL A 256 26.11 10.52 -2.64
C VAL A 256 27.63 10.57 -2.61
N LEU A 257 28.21 11.00 -1.50
CA LEU A 257 29.65 11.13 -1.32
C LEU A 257 30.13 10.13 -0.28
N GLY A 258 31.27 9.48 -0.53
CA GLY A 258 31.91 8.57 0.42
C GLY A 258 33.23 8.01 -0.09
N ILE A 259 33.97 7.33 0.77
CA ILE A 259 35.22 6.65 0.40
C ILE A 259 34.95 5.30 -0.28
N SER A 260 33.80 4.68 0.02
CA SER A 260 33.30 3.48 -0.64
C SER A 260 31.78 3.58 -0.81
N PRO A 261 31.15 2.71 -1.63
CA PRO A 261 29.68 2.65 -1.78
C PRO A 261 28.94 2.49 -0.45
N GLU A 262 29.40 1.58 0.39
CA GLU A 262 28.80 1.28 1.71
C GLU A 262 28.90 2.49 2.63
N VAL A 263 30.07 3.12 2.69
CA VAL A 263 30.27 4.34 3.49
C VAL A 263 29.40 5.47 2.96
N ALA A 264 29.33 5.65 1.65
CA ALA A 264 28.51 6.69 1.04
C ALA A 264 27.03 6.57 1.43
N LEU A 265 26.46 5.37 1.41
CA LEU A 265 25.05 5.14 1.79
C LEU A 265 24.79 5.27 3.30
N ASN A 266 25.81 5.04 4.13
CA ASN A 266 25.68 5.09 5.59
C ASN A 266 26.12 6.43 6.20
N LEU A 267 26.69 7.34 5.40
CA LEU A 267 27.14 8.64 5.89
C LEU A 267 25.95 9.51 6.28
N LYS A 268 25.96 10.06 7.50
CA LYS A 268 24.88 10.93 8.02
C LYS A 268 24.56 12.09 7.08
N GLY A 269 25.56 12.69 6.42
CA GLY A 269 25.38 13.77 5.45
C GLY A 269 24.60 13.39 4.18
N ASN A 270 24.47 12.08 3.89
CA ASN A 270 23.72 11.57 2.75
C ASN A 270 22.32 11.02 3.15
N ALA A 271 21.98 11.00 4.44
CA ALA A 271 20.75 10.42 4.94
C ALA A 271 19.50 11.01 4.26
N GLN A 272 19.47 12.34 4.11
CA GLN A 272 18.35 13.00 3.43
C GLN A 272 18.21 12.57 1.98
N LYS A 273 19.32 12.46 1.23
CA LYS A 273 19.30 11.99 -0.16
C LYS A 273 18.83 10.54 -0.27
N LYS A 274 19.34 9.68 0.62
CA LYS A 274 18.91 8.29 0.71
C LYS A 274 17.39 8.18 0.97
N ASN A 275 16.89 8.93 1.94
CA ASN A 275 15.46 8.98 2.24
C ASN A 275 14.66 9.52 1.04
N THR A 276 15.15 10.54 0.33
CA THR A 276 14.51 11.03 -0.89
C THR A 276 14.40 9.95 -1.96
N LEU A 277 15.47 9.15 -2.18
CA LEU A 277 15.42 8.03 -3.14
C LEU A 277 14.35 7.02 -2.78
N VAL A 278 14.38 6.54 -1.53
CA VAL A 278 13.43 5.52 -1.05
C VAL A 278 12.01 6.06 -1.07
N ASN A 279 11.77 7.20 -0.42
CA ASN A 279 10.43 7.76 -0.30
C ASN A 279 9.81 8.07 -1.67
N SER A 280 10.58 8.65 -2.61
CA SER A 280 10.02 8.96 -3.94
C SER A 280 9.54 7.73 -4.69
N ILE A 281 10.22 6.59 -4.57
CA ILE A 281 9.82 5.33 -5.20
C ILE A 281 8.68 4.68 -4.42
N MET A 282 8.80 4.63 -3.08
CA MET A 282 7.76 4.06 -2.23
C MET A 282 6.44 4.81 -2.37
N ASP A 283 6.49 6.15 -2.42
CA ASP A 283 5.30 6.99 -2.64
C ASP A 283 4.55 6.58 -3.91
N GLU A 284 5.27 6.41 -5.02
CA GLU A 284 4.68 6.02 -6.29
C GLU A 284 4.09 4.60 -6.25
N LEU A 285 4.80 3.63 -5.65
CA LEU A 285 4.33 2.26 -5.55
C LEU A 285 3.12 2.13 -4.62
N VAL A 286 3.19 2.75 -3.45
CA VAL A 286 2.12 2.67 -2.45
C VAL A 286 0.87 3.40 -2.93
N GLU A 287 1.02 4.55 -3.62
CA GLU A 287 -0.11 5.24 -4.27
C GLU A 287 -0.82 4.33 -5.27
N LYS A 288 -0.09 3.59 -6.09
CA LYS A 288 -0.70 2.65 -7.05
C LYS A 288 -1.42 1.50 -6.36
N ILE A 289 -0.81 0.90 -5.34
CA ILE A 289 -1.43 -0.18 -4.57
C ILE A 289 -2.71 0.30 -3.90
N THR A 290 -2.68 1.44 -3.21
CA THR A 290 -3.83 1.96 -2.48
C THR A 290 -4.93 2.49 -3.41
N THR A 291 -4.57 3.10 -4.53
CA THR A 291 -5.54 3.45 -5.58
C THR A 291 -6.23 2.20 -6.14
N ARG A 292 -5.48 1.11 -6.30
CA ARG A 292 -6.05 -0.17 -6.71
C ARG A 292 -7.04 -0.69 -5.67
N TRP A 293 -6.68 -0.69 -4.39
CA TRP A 293 -7.60 -1.11 -3.33
C TRP A 293 -8.89 -0.30 -3.33
N SER A 294 -8.80 1.05 -3.44
CA SER A 294 -10.00 1.89 -3.52
C SER A 294 -10.85 1.59 -4.77
N THR A 295 -10.20 1.28 -5.88
CA THR A 295 -10.88 0.88 -7.13
C THR A 295 -11.49 -0.51 -6.99
N ASP A 296 -10.77 -1.45 -6.38
CA ASP A 296 -11.26 -2.81 -6.12
C ASP A 296 -12.39 -2.81 -5.09
N MET A 297 -12.40 -1.89 -4.12
CA MET A 297 -13.53 -1.70 -3.20
C MET A 297 -14.77 -1.12 -3.90
N VAL A 298 -14.58 -0.17 -4.81
CA VAL A 298 -15.67 0.35 -5.67
C VAL A 298 -16.12 -0.71 -6.67
N ASN A 299 -15.18 -1.54 -7.14
CA ASN A 299 -15.40 -2.67 -8.05
C ASN A 299 -15.37 -4.02 -7.30
N ALA A 300 -15.66 -4.05 -5.99
CA ALA A 300 -15.67 -5.29 -5.20
C ALA A 300 -16.63 -6.35 -5.73
N SER A 301 -17.45 -5.96 -6.71
CA SER A 301 -18.26 -6.82 -7.53
C SER A 301 -17.51 -7.48 -8.70
N GLN A 302 -16.37 -6.94 -9.18
CA GLN A 302 -15.74 -7.48 -10.39
C GLN A 302 -14.75 -8.62 -10.09
N VAL A 303 -15.11 -9.83 -10.53
CA VAL A 303 -14.34 -11.06 -10.35
C VAL A 303 -13.80 -11.53 -11.70
N GLN A 304 -12.48 -11.75 -11.79
CA GLN A 304 -11.86 -12.40 -12.94
C GLN A 304 -12.08 -13.91 -12.86
N VAL A 305 -12.71 -14.48 -13.85
CA VAL A 305 -12.99 -15.92 -13.92
C VAL A 305 -12.22 -16.56 -15.06
N GLN A 306 -11.40 -17.55 -14.73
CA GLN A 306 -10.71 -18.38 -15.70
C GLN A 306 -11.37 -19.77 -15.73
N VAL A 307 -12.04 -20.06 -16.84
CA VAL A 307 -12.68 -21.36 -17.08
C VAL A 307 -11.73 -22.25 -17.87
N GLN A 308 -11.39 -23.38 -17.30
CA GLN A 308 -10.58 -24.44 -17.91
C GLN A 308 -11.49 -25.53 -18.52
N ASN A 309 -10.90 -26.40 -19.36
CA ASN A 309 -11.59 -27.52 -20.00
C ASN A 309 -12.77 -27.07 -20.88
N VAL A 310 -12.62 -25.95 -21.55
CA VAL A 310 -13.62 -25.40 -22.47
C VAL A 310 -13.49 -26.08 -23.82
N ALA A 311 -14.33 -27.07 -24.08
CA ALA A 311 -14.28 -27.86 -25.31
C ALA A 311 -14.50 -27.03 -26.61
N ASN A 312 -15.33 -25.99 -26.53
CA ASN A 312 -15.69 -25.13 -27.65
C ASN A 312 -16.38 -23.85 -27.15
N TYR A 313 -16.65 -22.94 -28.08
CA TYR A 313 -17.34 -21.67 -27.79
C TYR A 313 -18.74 -21.87 -27.15
N ALA A 314 -19.44 -22.94 -27.49
CA ALA A 314 -20.76 -23.23 -26.89
C ALA A 314 -20.67 -23.55 -25.38
N ALA A 315 -19.57 -24.18 -24.95
CA ALA A 315 -19.31 -24.42 -23.52
C ALA A 315 -19.05 -23.09 -22.76
N ALA A 316 -18.23 -22.19 -23.35
CA ALA A 316 -18.00 -20.87 -22.78
C ALA A 316 -19.30 -20.05 -22.71
N LYS A 317 -20.11 -20.11 -23.76
CA LYS A 317 -21.42 -19.45 -23.82
C LYS A 317 -22.37 -20.02 -22.75
N ALA A 318 -22.42 -21.34 -22.58
CA ALA A 318 -23.28 -21.96 -21.56
C ALA A 318 -22.93 -21.49 -20.13
N PHE A 319 -21.65 -21.35 -19.83
CA PHE A 319 -21.20 -20.79 -18.56
C PHE A 319 -21.65 -19.32 -18.40
N ARG A 320 -21.39 -18.48 -19.40
CA ARG A 320 -21.82 -17.07 -19.39
C ARG A 320 -23.33 -16.97 -19.18
N ASP A 321 -24.13 -17.68 -20.01
CA ASP A 321 -25.59 -17.63 -19.95
C ASP A 321 -26.13 -18.11 -18.58
N TYR A 322 -25.45 -19.08 -17.95
CA TYR A 322 -25.77 -19.51 -16.59
C TYR A 322 -25.55 -18.37 -15.57
N VAL A 323 -24.39 -17.72 -15.60
CA VAL A 323 -24.06 -16.64 -14.65
C VAL A 323 -25.02 -15.46 -14.84
N GLU A 324 -25.25 -15.02 -16.09
CA GLU A 324 -26.16 -13.91 -16.40
C GLU A 324 -27.62 -14.20 -15.99
N ASN A 325 -28.10 -15.40 -16.25
CA ASN A 325 -29.51 -15.73 -16.02
C ASN A 325 -29.80 -16.20 -14.60
N SER A 326 -28.91 -16.97 -13.98
CA SER A 326 -29.14 -17.57 -12.67
C SER A 326 -28.67 -16.68 -11.51
N LEU A 327 -27.54 -16.00 -11.69
CA LEU A 327 -26.98 -15.11 -10.66
C LEU A 327 -27.32 -13.64 -10.87
N LYS A 328 -27.89 -13.30 -12.05
CA LYS A 328 -28.20 -11.91 -12.45
C LYS A 328 -26.96 -11.01 -12.46
N ALA A 329 -25.79 -11.61 -12.58
CA ALA A 329 -24.51 -10.91 -12.64
C ALA A 329 -24.22 -10.45 -14.07
N LYS A 330 -23.56 -9.30 -14.20
CA LYS A 330 -23.09 -8.83 -15.51
C LYS A 330 -21.80 -9.57 -15.86
N VAL A 331 -21.74 -10.12 -17.09
CA VAL A 331 -20.60 -10.92 -17.56
C VAL A 331 -19.98 -10.28 -18.79
N GLU A 332 -18.69 -9.98 -18.73
CA GLU A 332 -17.91 -9.56 -19.89
C GLU A 332 -16.93 -10.67 -20.28
N GLN A 333 -17.11 -11.22 -21.51
CA GLN A 333 -16.22 -12.25 -22.04
C GLN A 333 -14.97 -11.60 -22.61
N ARG A 334 -13.79 -11.93 -22.10
CA ARG A 334 -12.49 -11.38 -22.54
C ARG A 334 -11.86 -12.23 -23.63
N LYS A 335 -11.84 -13.54 -23.45
CA LYS A 335 -11.15 -14.45 -24.38
C LYS A 335 -11.73 -15.85 -24.33
N VAL A 336 -11.73 -16.53 -25.49
CA VAL A 336 -11.94 -17.99 -25.58
C VAL A 336 -10.89 -18.54 -26.54
N ALA A 337 -9.95 -19.31 -26.03
CA ALA A 337 -8.87 -19.92 -26.81
C ALA A 337 -8.19 -21.06 -26.05
N GLY A 338 -7.63 -22.02 -26.78
CA GLY A 338 -6.74 -23.04 -26.22
C GLY A 338 -7.37 -23.92 -25.14
N GLY A 339 -8.66 -24.22 -25.24
CA GLY A 339 -9.35 -25.03 -24.22
C GLY A 339 -9.69 -24.25 -22.94
N SER A 340 -9.59 -22.94 -22.95
CA SER A 340 -9.92 -22.06 -21.83
C SER A 340 -10.76 -20.86 -22.26
N ALA A 341 -11.46 -20.26 -21.30
CA ALA A 341 -12.16 -18.99 -21.46
C ALA A 341 -11.89 -18.07 -20.26
N SER A 342 -11.88 -16.76 -20.49
CA SER A 342 -11.77 -15.77 -19.43
C SER A 342 -12.93 -14.79 -19.49
N PHE A 343 -13.45 -14.47 -18.31
CA PHE A 343 -14.58 -13.56 -18.10
C PHE A 343 -14.26 -12.61 -16.95
N ASP A 344 -14.80 -11.39 -17.05
CA ASP A 344 -14.96 -10.50 -15.91
C ASP A 344 -16.44 -10.54 -15.53
N ILE A 345 -16.72 -10.86 -14.27
CA ILE A 345 -18.06 -11.01 -13.73
C ILE A 345 -18.27 -9.98 -12.64
N ASP A 346 -19.31 -9.18 -12.79
CA ASP A 346 -19.70 -8.19 -11.79
C ASP A 346 -20.76 -8.80 -10.88
N MET A 347 -20.34 -9.07 -9.60
CA MET A 347 -21.19 -9.75 -8.62
C MET A 347 -20.90 -9.28 -7.20
N ASP A 348 -21.93 -8.91 -6.48
CA ASP A 348 -21.83 -8.52 -5.08
C ASP A 348 -21.24 -9.66 -4.21
N GLY A 349 -20.30 -9.29 -3.33
CA GLY A 349 -19.61 -10.24 -2.45
C GLY A 349 -18.34 -10.88 -3.04
N GLY A 350 -17.96 -10.50 -4.27
CA GLY A 350 -16.65 -10.82 -4.85
C GLY A 350 -16.43 -12.30 -5.16
N ALA A 351 -15.14 -12.71 -5.20
CA ALA A 351 -14.73 -14.04 -5.67
C ALA A 351 -15.26 -15.19 -4.82
N GLU A 352 -15.30 -15.04 -3.50
CA GLU A 352 -15.79 -16.08 -2.59
C GLU A 352 -17.31 -16.31 -2.74
N ALA A 353 -18.07 -15.21 -2.87
CA ALA A 353 -19.52 -15.29 -3.09
C ALA A 353 -19.83 -15.95 -4.43
N LEU A 354 -19.10 -15.56 -5.49
CA LEU A 354 -19.23 -16.17 -6.81
C LEU A 354 -18.90 -17.66 -6.75
N ALA A 355 -17.75 -18.04 -6.20
CA ALA A 355 -17.32 -19.43 -6.10
C ALA A 355 -18.36 -20.29 -5.37
N SER A 356 -18.86 -19.82 -4.23
CA SER A 356 -19.89 -20.51 -3.45
C SER A 356 -21.21 -20.65 -4.23
N ALA A 357 -21.56 -19.66 -5.05
CA ALA A 357 -22.80 -19.68 -5.83
C ALA A 357 -22.74 -20.64 -7.03
N ILE A 358 -21.54 -20.88 -7.60
CA ILE A 358 -21.37 -21.67 -8.83
C ILE A 358 -20.87 -23.10 -8.61
N GLU A 359 -20.23 -23.40 -7.48
CA GLU A 359 -19.68 -24.73 -7.18
C GLU A 359 -20.74 -25.82 -7.30
N GLY A 360 -20.43 -26.87 -8.08
CA GLY A 360 -21.31 -28.02 -8.32
C GLY A 360 -22.56 -27.71 -9.17
N LYS A 361 -22.74 -26.48 -9.64
CA LYS A 361 -23.91 -26.12 -10.45
C LYS A 361 -23.74 -26.55 -11.92
N LYS A 362 -24.85 -26.57 -12.66
CA LYS A 362 -24.85 -26.93 -14.09
C LYS A 362 -24.98 -25.71 -14.98
N ALA A 363 -24.00 -25.51 -15.84
CA ALA A 363 -24.04 -24.58 -16.96
C ALA A 363 -24.38 -25.36 -18.24
N GLY A 364 -25.66 -25.43 -18.58
CA GLY A 364 -26.15 -26.32 -19.64
C GLY A 364 -25.91 -27.78 -19.28
N LYS A 365 -25.14 -28.52 -20.09
CA LYS A 365 -24.75 -29.90 -19.84
C LYS A 365 -23.49 -30.06 -18.97
N TYR A 366 -22.78 -28.99 -18.69
CA TYR A 366 -21.51 -29.02 -17.98
C TYR A 366 -21.72 -28.79 -16.48
N THR A 367 -20.96 -29.50 -15.65
CA THR A 367 -20.90 -29.24 -14.21
C THR A 367 -19.73 -28.32 -13.91
N ILE A 368 -19.94 -27.28 -13.11
CA ILE A 368 -18.91 -26.33 -12.71
C ILE A 368 -18.18 -26.87 -11.49
N GLU A 369 -16.85 -26.95 -11.56
CA GLU A 369 -15.97 -27.32 -10.46
C GLU A 369 -15.01 -26.15 -10.20
N VAL A 370 -15.05 -25.56 -9.00
CA VAL A 370 -14.13 -24.51 -8.59
C VAL A 370 -12.79 -25.13 -8.20
N VAL A 371 -11.73 -24.70 -8.83
CA VAL A 371 -10.37 -25.22 -8.63
C VAL A 371 -9.57 -24.37 -7.65
N GLU A 372 -9.74 -23.02 -7.76
CA GLU A 372 -8.98 -22.06 -6.96
C GLU A 372 -9.80 -20.79 -6.79
N VAL A 373 -9.72 -20.21 -5.58
CA VAL A 373 -10.28 -18.90 -5.26
C VAL A 373 -9.18 -18.05 -4.66
N SER A 374 -9.00 -16.86 -5.19
CA SER A 374 -8.06 -15.85 -4.65
C SER A 374 -8.70 -14.48 -4.72
N ALA A 375 -8.07 -13.46 -4.13
CA ALA A 375 -8.62 -12.10 -4.11
C ALA A 375 -8.95 -11.60 -5.53
N GLY A 376 -10.23 -11.46 -5.85
CA GLY A 376 -10.73 -10.99 -7.14
C GLY A 376 -10.63 -11.99 -8.29
N LYS A 377 -10.26 -13.28 -8.05
CA LYS A 377 -10.11 -14.27 -9.12
C LYS A 377 -10.68 -15.64 -8.72
N VAL A 378 -11.33 -16.29 -9.67
CA VAL A 378 -11.81 -17.69 -9.56
C VAL A 378 -11.29 -18.49 -10.75
N ILE A 379 -10.69 -19.64 -10.49
CA ILE A 379 -10.35 -20.62 -11.52
C ILE A 379 -11.30 -21.81 -11.37
N LEU A 380 -11.92 -22.20 -12.45
CA LEU A 380 -12.88 -23.31 -12.48
C LEU A 380 -12.71 -24.19 -13.71
N LYS A 381 -13.32 -25.37 -13.69
CA LYS A 381 -13.41 -26.32 -14.79
C LYS A 381 -14.87 -26.59 -15.17
N LEU A 382 -15.08 -26.89 -16.44
CA LEU A 382 -16.34 -27.45 -16.95
C LEU A 382 -16.15 -28.95 -17.22
N ASN A 383 -16.87 -29.77 -16.45
CA ASN A 383 -16.85 -31.23 -16.52
C ASN A 383 -18.13 -31.77 -17.17
#